data_5a9dee98558c81f3d73fe60841bd9d44
#
_entry.id   5a9dee98558c81f3d73fe60841bd9d44
#
_cell.length_a   1.000
_cell.length_b   1.000
_cell.length_c   1.000
_cell.angle_alpha   90.00
_cell.angle_beta   90.00
_cell.angle_gamma   90.00
#
_symmetry.space_group_name_H-M   'P 1'
#
loop_
_entity.id
_entity.type
_entity.pdbx_description
1 polymer ?
#
loop_
_entity_poly.entity_id
_entity_poly.type
_entity_poly.pdbx_seq_one_letter_code
_entity_poly.pdbx_strand_id
1 'polypeptide(L)'
;AYCLQSVHGAADGKQMTMYRDTDDFSTQISQHGLDMASTIVRNGYPLNEAYWSQSQFGSICAEAQEYATQIALWCALRGEPGNDSGFYDLIYSAGTAAIDGTRMHVLEMVKTLVSCAESGQDLYQVQPMQIVRQESGMTETDFTEQILLSGSSEGIWKLEGIIQATVFQNGTCIDWQPGQWYSAEANTQLRIEIPIAQAEGTQAILTAVTADVRSDASVWWGSGAALIAADGRTVQDMAGIHKIISKNAAWAVEEPLYFPTEKKVILKKTDSDGNGLPGASFTLYRRRPKSVADEDVIFSGTTGVDGTLELPYLGQGAYVLEEDSAPFGYIRQEKSMLFLVSPDGIQQWRDGQATPVSTVDGCVQFTWENLRQTGTLQLRKLESNVSSAQEEFPLAGVGFSLYYGADVTGGDGSVIYAKGDPVLDQSGQPMQAETDADGRILFSDLPIGYYEAGVFRDWITYELRETAPLPGYLPVESSFFSFADSEALDWTVMLTMENSPNELI
;
A
#
# COMPACT_ATOMS: atom_id res chain seq x y z
N ALA A 1 -20.01 -36.24 24.44
CA ALA A 1 -20.85 -35.30 25.20
C ALA A 1 -20.04 -34.74 26.36
N TYR A 2 -20.23 -33.48 26.67
CA TYR A 2 -19.51 -32.74 27.69
C TYR A 2 -20.45 -32.26 28.82
N CYS A 3 -19.94 -32.26 30.02
CA CYS A 3 -20.62 -31.80 31.22
C CYS A 3 -20.56 -30.29 31.36
N LEU A 4 -21.70 -29.61 31.52
CA LEU A 4 -21.78 -28.15 31.62
C LEU A 4 -21.55 -27.62 33.06
N GLN A 5 -21.76 -28.44 34.07
CA GLN A 5 -21.67 -28.02 35.49
C GLN A 5 -20.70 -28.89 36.28
N SER A 6 -19.67 -28.28 36.82
CA SER A 6 -18.53 -28.98 37.47
C SER A 6 -18.84 -29.55 38.86
N VAL A 7 -19.88 -29.02 39.53
CA VAL A 7 -20.23 -29.44 40.93
C VAL A 7 -21.42 -30.40 40.98
N HIS A 8 -22.09 -30.65 39.84
CA HIS A 8 -23.21 -31.59 39.79
C HIS A 8 -22.78 -33.04 39.62
N GLY A 9 -23.70 -33.98 39.83
CA GLY A 9 -23.42 -35.41 39.73
C GLY A 9 -23.30 -35.86 38.27
N ALA A 10 -22.53 -36.95 38.06
CA ALA A 10 -22.33 -37.52 36.72
C ALA A 10 -23.65 -38.00 36.10
N ALA A 11 -23.75 -37.84 34.76
CA ALA A 11 -24.92 -38.26 33.98
C ALA A 11 -24.92 -39.77 33.63
N ASP A 12 -23.96 -40.55 34.11
CA ASP A 12 -23.74 -41.94 33.73
C ASP A 12 -25.00 -42.81 33.93
N GLY A 13 -25.39 -43.46 32.85
CA GLY A 13 -26.55 -44.35 32.86
C GLY A 13 -27.92 -43.65 32.96
N LYS A 14 -27.98 -42.34 32.91
CA LYS A 14 -29.22 -41.55 32.91
C LYS A 14 -29.76 -41.30 31.51
N GLN A 15 -31.07 -41.41 31.34
CA GLN A 15 -31.73 -40.97 30.13
C GLN A 15 -32.06 -39.48 30.27
N MET A 16 -31.58 -38.69 29.31
CA MET A 16 -31.79 -37.26 29.28
C MET A 16 -32.64 -36.88 28.04
N THR A 17 -33.45 -35.84 28.17
CA THR A 17 -34.11 -35.24 27.04
C THR A 17 -33.10 -34.40 26.27
N MET A 18 -33.04 -34.61 24.94
CA MET A 18 -32.15 -33.87 24.06
C MET A 18 -32.89 -32.73 23.36
N TYR A 19 -32.31 -31.56 23.40
CA TYR A 19 -32.80 -30.34 22.75
C TYR A 19 -31.81 -29.93 21.66
N ARG A 20 -32.34 -29.45 20.50
CA ARG A 20 -31.49 -29.04 19.35
C ARG A 20 -31.18 -27.56 19.36
N ASP A 21 -32.00 -26.77 20.00
CA ASP A 21 -31.78 -25.35 20.23
C ASP A 21 -31.93 -25.02 21.70
N THR A 22 -31.59 -23.80 22.08
CA THR A 22 -31.59 -23.36 23.47
C THR A 22 -32.95 -22.86 23.94
N ASP A 23 -33.90 -22.60 23.05
CA ASP A 23 -35.21 -22.00 23.40
C ASP A 23 -36.07 -22.91 24.26
N ASP A 24 -36.02 -24.22 23.98
CA ASP A 24 -36.77 -25.25 24.73
C ASP A 24 -35.91 -25.91 25.85
N PHE A 25 -34.61 -25.55 25.93
CA PHE A 25 -33.68 -26.14 26.87
C PHE A 25 -33.81 -25.53 28.27
N SER A 26 -34.37 -26.28 29.21
CA SER A 26 -34.47 -25.84 30.60
C SER A 26 -33.16 -26.05 31.34
N THR A 27 -32.44 -24.97 31.53
CA THR A 27 -31.16 -24.93 32.27
C THR A 27 -31.09 -23.68 33.17
N GLN A 28 -30.20 -23.71 34.16
CA GLN A 28 -29.85 -22.53 34.97
C GLN A 28 -28.70 -21.72 34.36
N ILE A 29 -28.03 -22.22 33.31
CA ILE A 29 -26.97 -21.55 32.60
C ILE A 29 -27.53 -20.41 31.76
N SER A 30 -26.89 -19.26 31.77
CA SER A 30 -27.36 -18.12 30.97
C SER A 30 -27.19 -18.37 29.46
N GLN A 31 -27.91 -17.63 28.61
CA GLN A 31 -27.76 -17.72 27.16
C GLN A 31 -26.31 -17.47 26.75
N HIS A 32 -25.62 -16.48 27.34
CA HIS A 32 -24.23 -16.21 27.11
C HIS A 32 -23.33 -17.43 27.47
N GLY A 33 -23.59 -18.09 28.56
CA GLY A 33 -22.88 -19.32 28.92
C GLY A 33 -23.11 -20.45 27.91
N LEU A 34 -24.32 -20.60 27.39
CA LEU A 34 -24.65 -21.57 26.34
C LEU A 34 -23.93 -21.25 25.02
N ASP A 35 -23.85 -19.99 24.65
CA ASP A 35 -23.09 -19.53 23.45
C ASP A 35 -21.58 -19.82 23.58
N MET A 36 -21.00 -19.57 24.76
CA MET A 36 -19.61 -19.94 25.05
C MET A 36 -19.39 -21.45 25.00
N ALA A 37 -20.29 -22.22 25.61
CA ALA A 37 -20.21 -23.68 25.59
C ALA A 37 -20.32 -24.24 24.16
N SER A 38 -21.23 -23.69 23.36
CA SER A 38 -21.37 -24.04 21.96
C SER A 38 -20.07 -23.78 21.16
N THR A 39 -19.44 -22.63 21.39
CA THR A 39 -18.16 -22.27 20.75
C THR A 39 -17.06 -23.25 21.13
N ILE A 40 -16.92 -23.63 22.41
CA ILE A 40 -15.91 -24.58 22.84
C ILE A 40 -16.14 -25.96 22.23
N VAL A 41 -17.38 -26.46 22.25
CA VAL A 41 -17.71 -27.79 21.69
C VAL A 41 -17.41 -27.85 20.19
N ARG A 42 -17.67 -26.77 19.45
CA ARG A 42 -17.36 -26.69 18.02
C ARG A 42 -15.87 -26.61 17.73
N ASN A 43 -15.09 -26.00 18.59
CA ASN A 43 -13.64 -25.80 18.41
C ASN A 43 -12.77 -26.86 19.09
N GLY A 44 -13.35 -27.66 19.99
CA GLY A 44 -12.67 -28.72 20.70
C GLY A 44 -12.69 -30.07 19.98
N TYR A 45 -12.44 -31.14 20.74
CA TYR A 45 -12.52 -32.52 20.27
C TYR A 45 -14.00 -32.96 20.15
N PRO A 46 -14.42 -33.78 19.15
CA PRO A 46 -13.58 -34.37 18.11
C PRO A 46 -13.50 -33.54 16.83
N LEU A 47 -14.16 -32.40 16.71
CA LEU A 47 -14.27 -31.68 15.43
C LEU A 47 -12.95 -31.17 14.92
N ASN A 48 -12.12 -30.65 15.80
CA ASN A 48 -10.82 -30.08 15.45
C ASN A 48 -9.63 -30.97 15.87
N GLU A 49 -9.82 -32.28 15.91
CA GLU A 49 -8.78 -33.23 16.30
C GLU A 49 -7.47 -33.03 15.50
N ALA A 50 -7.59 -32.88 14.18
CA ALA A 50 -6.44 -32.67 13.31
C ALA A 50 -5.69 -31.36 13.63
N TYR A 51 -6.41 -30.28 13.95
CA TYR A 51 -5.83 -29.00 14.35
C TYR A 51 -5.03 -29.13 15.64
N TRP A 52 -5.61 -29.78 16.67
CA TRP A 52 -4.97 -29.95 17.97
C TRP A 52 -3.80 -30.95 17.97
N SER A 53 -3.73 -31.77 16.94
CA SER A 53 -2.63 -32.75 16.75
C SER A 53 -1.44 -32.15 16.01
N GLN A 54 -1.50 -30.87 15.60
CA GLN A 54 -0.42 -30.21 14.86
C GLN A 54 0.71 -29.68 15.77
N SER A 55 1.84 -29.37 15.14
CA SER A 55 3.15 -29.14 15.78
C SER A 55 3.21 -28.08 16.86
N GLN A 56 2.40 -27.03 16.80
CA GLN A 56 2.41 -25.98 17.83
C GLN A 56 1.86 -26.42 19.19
N PHE A 57 1.03 -27.46 19.21
CA PHE A 57 0.44 -28.04 20.42
C PHE A 57 1.10 -29.39 20.81
N GLY A 58 2.09 -29.85 20.07
CA GLY A 58 2.68 -31.16 20.22
C GLY A 58 1.73 -32.30 19.86
N SER A 59 2.11 -33.52 20.17
CA SER A 59 1.22 -34.69 20.00
C SER A 59 0.29 -34.82 21.20
N ILE A 60 -0.88 -34.17 21.15
CA ILE A 60 -1.94 -34.38 22.17
C ILE A 60 -2.81 -35.53 21.67
N CYS A 61 -2.88 -36.62 22.44
CA CYS A 61 -3.75 -37.76 22.08
C CYS A 61 -5.26 -37.37 22.20
N ALA A 62 -6.12 -38.15 21.58
CA ALA A 62 -7.56 -37.90 21.54
C ALA A 62 -8.19 -37.74 22.93
N GLU A 63 -7.79 -38.60 23.88
CA GLU A 63 -8.29 -38.56 25.25
C GLU A 63 -7.87 -37.28 25.99
N ALA A 64 -6.65 -36.78 25.73
CA ALA A 64 -6.16 -35.53 26.29
C ALA A 64 -6.84 -34.32 25.68
N GLN A 65 -7.19 -34.35 24.38
CA GLN A 65 -7.98 -33.33 23.69
C GLN A 65 -9.41 -33.29 24.23
N GLU A 66 -10.05 -34.45 24.44
CA GLU A 66 -11.38 -34.54 25.05
C GLU A 66 -11.40 -33.96 26.46
N TYR A 67 -10.40 -34.31 27.26
CA TYR A 67 -10.21 -33.77 28.61
C TYR A 67 -10.00 -32.25 28.60
N ALA A 68 -9.13 -31.76 27.73
CA ALA A 68 -8.89 -30.31 27.57
C ALA A 68 -10.19 -29.55 27.17
N THR A 69 -11.00 -30.11 26.28
CA THR A 69 -12.29 -29.52 25.89
C THR A 69 -13.25 -29.46 27.07
N GLN A 70 -13.31 -30.51 27.90
CA GLN A 70 -14.14 -30.53 29.11
C GLN A 70 -13.68 -29.48 30.14
N ILE A 71 -12.36 -29.35 30.38
CA ILE A 71 -11.82 -28.35 31.30
C ILE A 71 -12.06 -26.93 30.79
N ALA A 72 -11.91 -26.71 29.49
CA ALA A 72 -12.20 -25.40 28.87
C ALA A 72 -13.65 -24.96 29.09
N LEU A 73 -14.62 -25.90 28.97
CA LEU A 73 -16.02 -25.62 29.27
C LEU A 73 -16.21 -25.14 30.71
N TRP A 74 -15.66 -25.84 31.70
CA TRP A 74 -15.80 -25.43 33.10
C TRP A 74 -15.10 -24.09 33.40
N CYS A 75 -13.96 -23.84 32.77
CA CYS A 75 -13.28 -22.55 32.88
C CYS A 75 -14.08 -21.38 32.26
N ALA A 76 -14.69 -21.58 31.08
CA ALA A 76 -15.48 -20.55 30.41
C ALA A 76 -16.80 -20.29 31.15
N LEU A 77 -17.43 -21.35 31.70
CA LEU A 77 -18.69 -21.26 32.44
C LEU A 77 -18.51 -20.87 33.91
N ARG A 78 -17.32 -20.38 34.32
CA ARG A 78 -17.10 -19.87 35.68
C ARG A 78 -18.10 -18.77 36.04
N GLY A 79 -18.72 -18.89 37.19
CA GLY A 79 -19.75 -17.96 37.63
C GLY A 79 -21.16 -18.29 37.18
N GLU A 80 -21.35 -19.23 36.25
CA GLU A 80 -22.67 -19.80 35.94
C GLU A 80 -23.10 -20.76 37.05
N PRO A 81 -24.42 -20.88 37.27
CA PRO A 81 -24.96 -21.79 38.30
C PRO A 81 -24.46 -23.22 38.14
N GLY A 82 -23.97 -23.81 39.24
CA GLY A 82 -23.40 -25.15 39.24
C GLY A 82 -21.95 -25.25 38.78
N ASN A 83 -21.25 -24.12 38.56
CA ASN A 83 -19.87 -24.08 38.22
C ASN A 83 -19.03 -23.33 39.29
N ASP A 84 -17.90 -23.93 39.64
CA ASP A 84 -16.91 -23.38 40.57
C ASP A 84 -15.83 -22.62 39.77
N SER A 85 -15.41 -21.47 40.26
CA SER A 85 -14.27 -20.70 39.68
C SER A 85 -12.92 -21.42 39.92
N GLY A 86 -12.86 -22.40 40.82
CA GLY A 86 -11.63 -23.09 41.18
C GLY A 86 -10.88 -23.74 40.03
N PHE A 87 -11.56 -24.25 39.01
CA PHE A 87 -10.90 -24.76 37.80
C PHE A 87 -10.22 -23.64 37.00
N TYR A 88 -10.87 -22.49 36.82
CA TYR A 88 -10.29 -21.35 36.17
C TYR A 88 -9.07 -20.83 36.93
N ASP A 89 -9.20 -20.66 38.24
CA ASP A 89 -8.12 -20.18 39.11
C ASP A 89 -6.92 -21.11 39.07
N LEU A 90 -7.14 -22.45 39.13
CA LEU A 90 -6.09 -23.46 39.03
C LEU A 90 -5.34 -23.37 37.69
N ILE A 91 -6.07 -23.23 36.55
CA ILE A 91 -5.50 -23.21 35.22
C ILE A 91 -4.74 -21.90 34.94
N TYR A 92 -5.25 -20.76 35.38
CA TYR A 92 -4.67 -19.46 35.10
C TYR A 92 -3.65 -18.97 36.14
N SER A 93 -3.70 -19.50 37.38
CA SER A 93 -2.69 -19.22 38.41
C SER A 93 -1.48 -20.17 38.39
N ALA A 94 -1.60 -21.31 37.69
CA ALA A 94 -0.49 -22.27 37.59
C ALA A 94 0.66 -21.63 36.80
N GLY A 95 1.77 -21.38 37.50
CA GLY A 95 3.03 -20.96 36.87
C GLY A 95 3.54 -22.05 35.93
N THR A 96 4.01 -21.64 34.74
CA THR A 96 4.46 -22.53 33.67
C THR A 96 5.78 -23.29 33.98
N ALA A 97 6.46 -22.98 35.08
CA ALA A 97 7.82 -23.42 35.33
C ALA A 97 7.99 -24.90 35.79
N ALA A 98 6.90 -25.64 35.99
CA ALA A 98 6.95 -27.01 36.50
C ALA A 98 6.10 -28.03 35.75
N ILE A 99 5.63 -27.72 34.55
CA ILE A 99 4.71 -28.55 33.75
C ILE A 99 5.51 -29.24 32.65
N ASP A 100 5.44 -30.59 32.57
CA ASP A 100 6.04 -31.33 31.45
C ASP A 100 5.37 -31.02 30.11
N GLY A 101 6.05 -31.30 28.96
CA GLY A 101 5.65 -30.86 27.65
C GLY A 101 4.18 -31.20 27.29
N THR A 102 3.69 -32.41 27.62
CA THR A 102 2.31 -32.83 27.29
C THR A 102 1.28 -32.02 28.07
N ARG A 103 1.52 -31.79 29.35
CA ARG A 103 0.64 -30.99 30.21
C ARG A 103 0.59 -29.52 29.77
N MET A 104 1.73 -28.99 29.30
CA MET A 104 1.82 -27.65 28.74
C MET A 104 0.90 -27.52 27.54
N HIS A 105 0.92 -28.48 26.62
CA HIS A 105 0.07 -28.45 25.42
C HIS A 105 -1.42 -28.54 25.74
N VAL A 106 -1.81 -29.37 26.70
CA VAL A 106 -3.19 -29.46 27.22
C VAL A 106 -3.62 -28.10 27.81
N LEU A 107 -2.74 -27.46 28.58
CA LEU A 107 -3.02 -26.15 29.18
C LEU A 107 -3.18 -25.08 28.11
N GLU A 108 -2.34 -25.06 27.08
CA GLU A 108 -2.45 -24.15 25.94
C GLU A 108 -3.75 -24.38 25.17
N MET A 109 -4.16 -25.63 24.92
CA MET A 109 -5.43 -25.95 24.31
C MET A 109 -6.62 -25.42 25.14
N VAL A 110 -6.62 -25.61 26.44
CA VAL A 110 -7.65 -25.09 27.33
C VAL A 110 -7.76 -23.57 27.24
N LYS A 111 -6.63 -22.86 27.37
CA LYS A 111 -6.59 -21.39 27.30
C LYS A 111 -7.06 -20.87 25.96
N THR A 112 -6.68 -21.51 24.87
CA THR A 112 -7.10 -21.14 23.53
C THR A 112 -8.60 -21.32 23.33
N LEU A 113 -9.17 -22.44 23.74
CA LEU A 113 -10.62 -22.69 23.68
C LEU A 113 -11.42 -21.68 24.51
N VAL A 114 -10.95 -21.33 25.70
CA VAL A 114 -11.59 -20.31 26.55
C VAL A 114 -11.54 -18.94 25.87
N SER A 115 -10.40 -18.56 25.30
CA SER A 115 -10.27 -17.30 24.55
C SER A 115 -11.22 -17.25 23.35
N CYS A 116 -11.40 -18.34 22.62
CA CYS A 116 -12.37 -18.44 21.54
C CYS A 116 -13.80 -18.23 22.03
N ALA A 117 -14.16 -18.85 23.15
CA ALA A 117 -15.48 -18.68 23.75
C ALA A 117 -15.75 -17.23 24.19
N GLU A 118 -14.77 -16.61 24.85
CA GLU A 118 -14.86 -15.21 25.32
C GLU A 118 -14.93 -14.18 24.16
N SER A 119 -14.25 -14.47 23.03
CA SER A 119 -14.28 -13.62 21.83
C SER A 119 -15.42 -13.92 20.87
N GLY A 120 -16.09 -15.07 21.01
CA GLY A 120 -17.08 -15.56 20.05
C GLY A 120 -16.50 -15.96 18.69
N GLN A 121 -15.17 -16.11 18.58
CA GLN A 121 -14.50 -16.45 17.32
C GLN A 121 -14.13 -17.93 17.28
N ASP A 122 -14.44 -18.57 16.14
CA ASP A 122 -13.98 -19.94 15.89
C ASP A 122 -12.49 -19.96 15.56
N LEU A 123 -11.77 -21.00 16.04
CA LEU A 123 -10.33 -21.20 15.79
C LEU A 123 -9.99 -21.38 14.31
N TYR A 124 -10.90 -21.95 13.58
CA TYR A 124 -10.73 -22.28 12.18
C TYR A 124 -11.56 -21.33 11.31
N GLN A 125 -10.98 -20.20 10.94
CA GLN A 125 -11.49 -19.43 9.82
C GLN A 125 -10.81 -19.96 8.56
N VAL A 126 -11.53 -20.73 7.76
CA VAL A 126 -11.09 -21.06 6.40
C VAL A 126 -10.98 -19.75 5.65
N GLN A 127 -9.75 -19.38 5.30
CA GLN A 127 -9.54 -18.30 4.36
C GLN A 127 -9.72 -18.89 2.96
N PRO A 128 -10.79 -18.50 2.24
CA PRO A 128 -11.00 -18.99 0.89
C PRO A 128 -9.81 -18.61 0.02
N MET A 129 -9.51 -19.49 -0.95
CA MET A 129 -8.44 -19.25 -1.92
C MET A 129 -8.70 -17.93 -2.65
N GLN A 130 -7.68 -17.11 -2.73
CA GLN A 130 -7.66 -15.85 -3.48
C GLN A 130 -6.67 -16.00 -4.63
N ILE A 131 -6.98 -15.40 -5.76
CA ILE A 131 -6.07 -15.30 -6.89
C ILE A 131 -5.30 -14.00 -6.75
N VAL A 132 -3.99 -14.09 -6.52
CA VAL A 132 -3.10 -12.93 -6.37
C VAL A 132 -2.11 -12.93 -7.53
N ARG A 133 -2.25 -12.00 -8.47
CA ARG A 133 -1.27 -11.79 -9.53
C ARG A 133 -0.01 -11.21 -8.91
N GLN A 134 1.13 -11.83 -9.17
CA GLN A 134 2.44 -11.40 -8.67
C GLN A 134 3.21 -10.62 -9.72
N GLU A 135 3.35 -11.20 -10.91
CA GLU A 135 4.12 -10.62 -12.00
C GLU A 135 3.47 -10.94 -13.33
N SER A 136 3.48 -9.96 -14.24
CA SER A 136 3.10 -10.14 -15.65
C SER A 136 4.29 -9.74 -16.51
N GLY A 137 4.62 -10.55 -17.49
CA GLY A 137 5.76 -10.32 -18.35
C GLY A 137 5.47 -10.72 -19.80
N MET A 138 6.43 -10.44 -20.67
CA MET A 138 6.43 -10.84 -22.06
C MET A 138 7.85 -11.18 -22.49
N THR A 139 7.99 -12.32 -23.16
CA THR A 139 9.20 -12.69 -23.88
C THR A 139 9.04 -12.36 -25.38
N GLU A 140 9.97 -12.79 -26.23
CA GLU A 140 9.80 -12.67 -27.69
C GLU A 140 8.66 -13.52 -28.24
N THR A 141 8.28 -14.60 -27.55
CA THR A 141 7.32 -15.60 -28.03
C THR A 141 6.08 -15.73 -27.17
N ASP A 142 6.16 -15.41 -25.87
CA ASP A 142 5.12 -15.75 -24.91
C ASP A 142 4.80 -14.58 -23.96
N PHE A 143 3.54 -14.43 -23.61
CA PHE A 143 3.13 -13.72 -22.39
C PHE A 143 3.36 -14.63 -21.19
N THR A 144 3.78 -14.05 -20.08
CA THR A 144 4.01 -14.77 -18.83
C THR A 144 3.19 -14.16 -17.69
N GLU A 145 2.53 -15.00 -16.90
CA GLU A 145 1.80 -14.59 -15.70
C GLU A 145 2.26 -15.43 -14.52
N GLN A 146 2.64 -14.75 -13.43
CA GLN A 146 2.93 -15.39 -12.15
C GLN A 146 1.81 -15.10 -11.18
N ILE A 147 1.22 -16.15 -10.63
CA ILE A 147 0.00 -16.08 -9.82
C ILE A 147 0.20 -16.91 -8.56
N LEU A 148 -0.23 -16.38 -7.43
CA LEU A 148 -0.33 -17.11 -6.18
C LEU A 148 -1.80 -17.41 -5.89
N LEU A 149 -2.15 -18.67 -5.74
CA LEU A 149 -3.42 -19.11 -5.18
C LEU A 149 -3.27 -19.11 -3.65
N SER A 150 -3.54 -17.96 -3.01
CA SER A 150 -3.33 -17.78 -1.57
C SER A 150 -4.56 -18.22 -0.79
N GLY A 151 -4.36 -18.92 0.31
CA GLY A 151 -5.44 -19.38 1.18
C GLY A 151 -4.92 -20.31 2.26
N SER A 152 -5.79 -20.74 3.16
CA SER A 152 -5.45 -21.69 4.22
C SER A 152 -5.91 -23.13 3.93
N SER A 153 -6.58 -23.37 2.81
CA SER A 153 -7.19 -24.65 2.45
C SER A 153 -6.79 -25.11 1.07
N GLU A 154 -6.89 -26.41 0.86
CA GLU A 154 -6.80 -27.04 -0.45
C GLU A 154 -7.99 -26.61 -1.32
N GLY A 155 -7.78 -26.65 -2.62
CA GLY A 155 -8.78 -26.33 -3.61
C GLY A 155 -8.49 -26.92 -4.97
N ILE A 156 -9.20 -26.41 -5.96
CA ILE A 156 -8.99 -26.72 -7.36
C ILE A 156 -8.97 -25.43 -8.18
N TRP A 157 -8.29 -25.46 -9.31
CA TRP A 157 -8.27 -24.36 -10.26
C TRP A 157 -8.39 -24.85 -11.69
N LYS A 158 -8.83 -23.97 -12.59
CA LYS A 158 -8.84 -24.17 -14.04
C LYS A 158 -8.54 -22.86 -14.76
N LEU A 159 -8.06 -22.98 -15.98
CA LEU A 159 -7.82 -21.84 -16.88
C LEU A 159 -8.59 -22.10 -18.19
N GLU A 160 -9.40 -21.13 -18.60
CA GLU A 160 -10.26 -21.18 -19.78
C GLU A 160 -10.02 -19.95 -20.68
N GLY A 161 -10.52 -19.99 -21.92
CA GLY A 161 -10.44 -18.86 -22.87
C GLY A 161 -9.20 -18.87 -23.76
N ILE A 162 -8.23 -19.74 -23.50
CA ILE A 162 -7.05 -19.98 -24.34
C ILE A 162 -6.96 -21.45 -24.69
N ILE A 163 -6.31 -21.77 -25.82
CA ILE A 163 -6.23 -23.13 -26.33
C ILE A 163 -4.84 -23.78 -26.15
N GLN A 164 -3.82 -22.96 -25.85
CA GLN A 164 -2.45 -23.46 -25.65
C GLN A 164 -1.76 -22.60 -24.57
N ALA A 165 -1.18 -23.27 -23.59
CA ALA A 165 -0.31 -22.68 -22.58
C ALA A 165 0.69 -23.72 -22.07
N THR A 166 1.83 -23.25 -21.56
CA THR A 166 2.72 -24.04 -20.71
C THR A 166 2.49 -23.58 -19.26
N VAL A 167 2.08 -24.49 -18.40
CA VAL A 167 1.75 -24.17 -17.03
C VAL A 167 2.68 -24.89 -16.07
N PHE A 168 3.23 -24.14 -15.14
CA PHE A 168 4.04 -24.65 -14.03
C PHE A 168 3.26 -24.45 -12.72
N GLN A 169 3.15 -25.51 -11.96
CA GLN A 169 2.58 -25.48 -10.61
C GLN A 169 3.69 -25.79 -9.60
N ASN A 170 3.94 -24.88 -8.68
CA ASN A 170 5.04 -24.97 -7.69
C ASN A 170 6.39 -25.30 -8.35
N GLY A 171 6.68 -24.67 -9.49
CA GLY A 171 7.89 -24.86 -10.27
C GLY A 171 7.94 -26.10 -11.16
N THR A 172 6.94 -26.98 -11.09
CA THR A 172 6.86 -28.20 -11.92
C THR A 172 5.92 -27.98 -13.11
N CYS A 173 6.40 -28.26 -14.33
CA CYS A 173 5.55 -28.20 -15.53
C CYS A 173 4.49 -29.32 -15.46
N ILE A 174 3.23 -28.95 -15.67
CA ILE A 174 2.10 -29.89 -15.66
C ILE A 174 1.55 -30.08 -17.05
N ASP A 175 0.90 -31.25 -17.32
CA ASP A 175 0.17 -31.50 -18.57
C ASP A 175 -1.18 -30.79 -18.51
N TRP A 176 -1.14 -29.47 -18.83
CA TRP A 176 -2.30 -28.62 -18.77
C TRP A 176 -3.22 -28.79 -20.00
N GLN A 177 -4.52 -28.79 -19.76
CA GLN A 177 -5.55 -28.80 -20.81
C GLN A 177 -6.58 -27.71 -20.57
N PRO A 178 -7.09 -27.02 -21.61
CA PRO A 178 -8.10 -25.96 -21.45
C PRO A 178 -9.34 -26.45 -20.71
N GLY A 179 -9.75 -25.70 -19.68
CA GLY A 179 -10.97 -25.96 -18.90
C GLY A 179 -10.92 -27.19 -17.97
N GLN A 180 -9.79 -27.90 -17.91
CA GLN A 180 -9.61 -28.99 -16.96
C GLN A 180 -9.33 -28.44 -15.55
N TRP A 181 -9.88 -29.13 -14.54
CA TRP A 181 -9.63 -28.82 -13.13
C TRP A 181 -8.37 -29.52 -12.62
N TYR A 182 -7.55 -28.75 -11.89
CA TYR A 182 -6.32 -29.21 -11.25
C TYR A 182 -6.39 -28.97 -9.75
N SER A 183 -5.81 -29.86 -8.96
CA SER A 183 -5.72 -29.69 -7.51
C SER A 183 -4.71 -28.59 -7.16
N ALA A 184 -5.01 -27.82 -6.12
CA ALA A 184 -4.12 -26.83 -5.53
C ALA A 184 -4.07 -27.01 -4.02
N GLU A 185 -2.88 -26.98 -3.46
CA GLU A 185 -2.66 -26.84 -2.01
C GLU A 185 -2.72 -25.35 -1.60
N ALA A 186 -2.76 -25.10 -0.30
CA ALA A 186 -2.63 -23.74 0.20
C ALA A 186 -1.35 -23.07 -0.32
N ASN A 187 -1.48 -21.84 -0.80
CA ASN A 187 -0.38 -21.04 -1.36
C ASN A 187 0.31 -21.67 -2.59
N THR A 188 -0.45 -22.33 -3.45
CA THR A 188 0.04 -22.85 -4.74
C THR A 188 0.50 -21.70 -5.64
N GLN A 189 1.71 -21.81 -6.16
CA GLN A 189 2.26 -20.87 -7.16
C GLN A 189 2.01 -21.41 -8.57
N LEU A 190 1.46 -20.56 -9.44
CA LEU A 190 1.29 -20.84 -10.87
C LEU A 190 2.18 -19.90 -11.69
N ARG A 191 2.90 -20.44 -12.67
CA ARG A 191 3.50 -19.67 -13.76
C ARG A 191 2.89 -20.18 -15.07
N ILE A 192 2.27 -19.25 -15.80
CA ILE A 192 1.54 -19.54 -17.03
C ILE A 192 2.26 -18.83 -18.18
N GLU A 193 2.65 -19.56 -19.20
CA GLU A 193 3.28 -19.07 -20.42
C GLU A 193 2.34 -19.32 -21.60
N ILE A 194 1.95 -18.26 -22.32
CA ILE A 194 0.94 -18.32 -23.36
C ILE A 194 1.52 -17.73 -24.65
N PRO A 195 1.56 -18.47 -25.76
CA PRO A 195 2.09 -17.96 -27.03
C PRO A 195 1.39 -16.66 -27.46
N ILE A 196 2.15 -15.60 -27.74
CA ILE A 196 1.66 -14.28 -28.15
C ILE A 196 0.71 -14.40 -29.34
N ALA A 197 1.07 -15.20 -30.33
CA ALA A 197 0.28 -15.39 -31.56
C ALA A 197 -1.15 -15.93 -31.31
N GLN A 198 -1.41 -16.51 -30.13
CA GLN A 198 -2.72 -17.08 -29.79
C GLN A 198 -3.51 -16.26 -28.76
N ALA A 199 -2.84 -15.42 -27.99
CA ALA A 199 -3.44 -14.74 -26.88
C ALA A 199 -3.60 -13.23 -27.09
N GLU A 200 -2.86 -12.63 -28.02
CA GLU A 200 -2.89 -11.18 -28.26
C GLU A 200 -4.30 -10.67 -28.54
N GLY A 201 -4.76 -9.70 -27.72
CA GLY A 201 -6.12 -9.15 -27.77
C GLY A 201 -7.20 -10.10 -27.22
N THR A 202 -6.83 -11.20 -26.60
CA THR A 202 -7.78 -12.16 -26.01
C THR A 202 -7.81 -12.03 -24.48
N GLN A 203 -8.77 -12.72 -23.89
CA GLN A 203 -8.92 -12.83 -22.45
C GLN A 203 -9.03 -14.30 -22.04
N ALA A 204 -8.24 -14.69 -21.04
CA ALA A 204 -8.43 -15.96 -20.35
C ALA A 204 -9.10 -15.74 -19.00
N ILE A 205 -9.71 -16.76 -18.43
CA ILE A 205 -10.30 -16.72 -17.09
C ILE A 205 -9.65 -17.80 -16.24
N LEU A 206 -8.98 -17.38 -15.18
CA LEU A 206 -8.49 -18.29 -14.14
C LEU A 206 -9.56 -18.37 -13.05
N THR A 207 -10.08 -19.56 -12.83
CA THR A 207 -11.04 -19.84 -11.76
C THR A 207 -10.36 -20.68 -10.69
N ALA A 208 -10.48 -20.28 -9.43
CA ALA A 208 -10.05 -21.10 -8.30
C ALA A 208 -11.24 -21.35 -7.37
N VAL A 209 -11.38 -22.59 -6.90
CA VAL A 209 -12.46 -23.02 -6.01
C VAL A 209 -11.83 -23.64 -4.76
N THR A 210 -12.16 -23.08 -3.61
CA THR A 210 -11.78 -23.64 -2.32
C THR A 210 -12.75 -24.76 -1.97
N ALA A 211 -12.24 -25.94 -1.73
CA ALA A 211 -13.00 -27.02 -1.12
C ALA A 211 -13.08 -26.75 0.40
N ASP A 212 -14.09 -26.05 0.83
CA ASP A 212 -14.36 -25.88 2.26
C ASP A 212 -15.20 -27.06 2.76
N VAL A 213 -14.57 -27.92 3.53
CA VAL A 213 -15.29 -28.90 4.35
C VAL A 213 -15.59 -28.22 5.69
N ARG A 214 -16.56 -27.31 5.71
CA ARG A 214 -17.16 -26.91 6.99
C ARG A 214 -17.97 -28.08 7.52
N SER A 215 -17.46 -28.71 8.56
CA SER A 215 -18.30 -29.50 9.45
C SER A 215 -19.11 -28.54 10.32
N ASP A 216 -20.28 -28.14 9.86
CA ASP A 216 -21.28 -27.53 10.74
C ASP A 216 -21.74 -28.59 11.72
N ALA A 217 -21.32 -28.47 12.97
CA ALA A 217 -21.83 -29.29 14.05
C ALA A 217 -22.98 -28.60 14.70
N SER A 218 -24.15 -29.18 14.64
CA SER A 218 -25.22 -28.77 15.54
C SER A 218 -24.93 -29.30 16.96
N VAL A 219 -24.88 -28.39 17.92
CA VAL A 219 -24.74 -28.71 19.32
C VAL A 219 -26.13 -29.13 19.83
N TRP A 220 -26.20 -30.25 20.55
CA TRP A 220 -27.37 -30.62 21.28
C TRP A 220 -27.18 -30.40 22.78
N TRP A 221 -28.27 -30.20 23.49
CA TRP A 221 -28.29 -29.93 24.91
C TRP A 221 -29.09 -31.01 25.63
N GLY A 222 -28.62 -31.45 26.78
CA GLY A 222 -29.32 -32.41 27.62
C GLY A 222 -29.58 -31.86 29.01
N SER A 223 -30.81 -31.84 29.49
CA SER A 223 -31.15 -31.35 30.82
C SER A 223 -31.04 -32.43 31.87
N GLY A 224 -30.25 -32.17 32.91
CA GLY A 224 -30.12 -33.00 34.11
C GLY A 224 -30.97 -32.51 35.28
N ALA A 225 -31.66 -31.37 35.16
CA ALA A 225 -32.32 -30.68 36.28
C ALA A 225 -33.33 -31.51 37.07
N ALA A 226 -33.98 -32.48 36.42
CA ALA A 226 -34.98 -33.37 37.04
C ALA A 226 -34.38 -34.74 37.48
N LEU A 227 -33.10 -34.94 37.32
CA LEU A 227 -32.44 -36.22 37.57
C LEU A 227 -31.54 -36.15 38.80
N ILE A 228 -31.41 -37.28 39.53
CA ILE A 228 -30.54 -37.43 40.66
C ILE A 228 -29.48 -38.48 40.32
N ALA A 229 -28.22 -38.15 40.49
CA ALA A 229 -27.08 -39.03 40.31
C ALA A 229 -26.97 -40.09 41.47
N ALA A 230 -26.11 -41.06 41.28
CA ALA A 230 -25.90 -42.13 42.30
C ALA A 230 -25.36 -41.59 43.63
N ASP A 231 -24.68 -40.44 43.61
CA ASP A 231 -24.14 -39.75 44.79
C ASP A 231 -25.15 -38.80 45.46
N GLY A 232 -26.40 -38.77 44.98
CA GLY A 232 -27.47 -37.97 45.55
C GLY A 232 -27.49 -36.50 45.11
N ARG A 233 -26.58 -36.07 44.21
CA ARG A 233 -26.55 -34.72 43.65
C ARG A 233 -27.46 -34.62 42.41
N THR A 234 -27.91 -33.43 42.11
CA THR A 234 -28.56 -33.15 40.83
C THR A 234 -27.64 -33.50 39.66
N VAL A 235 -28.15 -34.17 38.64
CA VAL A 235 -27.39 -34.51 37.45
C VAL A 235 -27.09 -33.23 36.69
N GLN A 236 -25.88 -33.12 36.16
CA GLN A 236 -25.43 -31.99 35.37
C GLN A 236 -26.10 -31.90 34.00
N ASP A 237 -26.26 -30.70 33.49
CA ASP A 237 -26.63 -30.49 32.11
C ASP A 237 -25.47 -30.87 31.18
N MET A 238 -25.77 -31.25 29.96
CA MET A 238 -24.83 -31.79 28.98
C MET A 238 -24.85 -31.00 27.68
N ALA A 239 -23.73 -30.85 27.05
CA ALA A 239 -23.60 -30.41 25.66
C ALA A 239 -22.90 -31.47 24.82
N GLY A 240 -23.28 -31.60 23.58
CA GLY A 240 -22.64 -32.54 22.66
C GLY A 240 -22.92 -32.25 21.21
N ILE A 241 -22.21 -32.95 20.33
CA ILE A 241 -22.35 -32.81 18.90
C ILE A 241 -23.44 -33.78 18.42
N HIS A 242 -24.47 -33.26 17.77
CA HIS A 242 -25.58 -34.08 17.28
C HIS A 242 -25.30 -34.63 15.89
N LYS A 243 -24.77 -33.82 15.00
CA LYS A 243 -24.50 -34.20 13.61
C LYS A 243 -23.41 -33.31 13.03
N ILE A 244 -22.44 -33.96 12.43
CA ILE A 244 -21.48 -33.28 11.56
C ILE A 244 -22.15 -33.17 10.19
N ILE A 245 -22.56 -31.96 9.80
CA ILE A 245 -23.05 -31.70 8.46
C ILE A 245 -21.84 -31.13 7.72
N SER A 246 -21.20 -31.95 6.89
CA SER A 246 -20.25 -31.46 5.91
C SER A 246 -21.01 -30.63 4.89
N LYS A 247 -21.07 -29.31 5.08
CA LYS A 247 -21.45 -28.41 4.00
C LYS A 247 -20.20 -28.16 3.19
N ASN A 248 -20.11 -28.73 2.01
CA ASN A 248 -19.16 -28.31 0.98
C ASN A 248 -19.63 -26.93 0.49
N ALA A 249 -19.24 -25.88 1.14
CA ALA A 249 -19.36 -24.54 0.61
C ALA A 249 -18.17 -24.34 -0.33
N ALA A 250 -18.40 -24.52 -1.62
CA ALA A 250 -17.41 -24.18 -2.64
C ALA A 250 -17.38 -22.64 -2.77
N TRP A 251 -16.24 -22.04 -2.49
CA TRP A 251 -15.98 -20.62 -2.74
C TRP A 251 -15.22 -20.50 -4.05
N ALA A 252 -15.88 -19.97 -5.08
CA ALA A 252 -15.25 -19.71 -6.36
C ALA A 252 -14.78 -18.26 -6.44
N VAL A 253 -13.56 -18.05 -6.91
CA VAL A 253 -13.02 -16.74 -7.31
C VAL A 253 -12.57 -16.85 -8.75
N GLU A 254 -12.77 -15.77 -9.51
CA GLU A 254 -12.40 -15.69 -10.91
C GLU A 254 -11.50 -14.46 -11.11
N GLU A 255 -10.44 -14.62 -11.88
CA GLU A 255 -9.54 -13.55 -12.28
C GLU A 255 -9.40 -13.57 -13.79
N PRO A 256 -9.85 -12.52 -14.48
CA PRO A 256 -9.61 -12.38 -15.91
C PRO A 256 -8.15 -12.03 -16.19
N LEU A 257 -7.52 -12.76 -17.10
CA LEU A 257 -6.18 -12.52 -17.61
C LEU A 257 -6.31 -11.96 -19.02
N TYR A 258 -6.16 -10.66 -19.17
CA TYR A 258 -6.19 -9.99 -20.47
C TYR A 258 -4.77 -9.82 -21.00
N PHE A 259 -4.60 -10.09 -22.32
CA PHE A 259 -3.34 -9.98 -23.03
C PHE A 259 -3.44 -8.83 -24.04
N PRO A 260 -2.99 -7.60 -23.68
CA PRO A 260 -3.17 -6.42 -24.52
C PRO A 260 -2.40 -6.52 -25.85
N THR A 261 -2.91 -5.86 -26.86
CA THR A 261 -2.25 -5.64 -28.16
C THR A 261 -1.13 -4.61 -28.06
N GLU A 262 -1.28 -3.65 -27.12
CA GLU A 262 -0.29 -2.61 -26.85
C GLU A 262 0.85 -3.17 -26.00
N LYS A 263 1.95 -3.50 -26.68
CA LYS A 263 3.12 -4.15 -26.06
C LYS A 263 4.13 -3.17 -25.49
N LYS A 264 4.07 -1.91 -25.92
CA LYS A 264 4.97 -0.86 -25.48
C LYS A 264 4.23 0.29 -24.83
N VAL A 265 4.69 0.66 -23.66
CA VAL A 265 4.25 1.87 -22.94
C VAL A 265 5.47 2.77 -22.78
N ILE A 266 5.36 4.01 -23.24
CA ILE A 266 6.44 4.99 -23.20
C ILE A 266 5.99 6.17 -22.37
N LEU A 267 6.84 6.57 -21.42
CA LEU A 267 6.74 7.87 -20.78
C LEU A 267 7.59 8.87 -21.58
N LYS A 268 7.00 9.99 -22.00
CA LYS A 268 7.71 11.14 -22.56
C LYS A 268 7.75 12.24 -21.52
N LYS A 269 8.94 12.54 -21.06
CA LYS A 269 9.22 13.63 -20.11
C LYS A 269 9.59 14.87 -20.88
N THR A 270 8.87 15.99 -20.61
CA THR A 270 9.10 17.25 -21.33
C THR A 270 9.19 18.45 -20.40
N ASP A 271 9.74 19.57 -20.90
CA ASP A 271 9.51 20.89 -20.35
C ASP A 271 8.26 21.56 -20.99
N SER A 272 7.97 22.79 -20.56
CA SER A 272 6.86 23.60 -21.10
C SER A 272 6.99 23.95 -22.57
N ASP A 273 8.21 23.90 -23.12
CA ASP A 273 8.49 24.16 -24.55
C ASP A 273 8.39 22.89 -25.39
N GLY A 274 8.11 21.72 -24.75
CA GLY A 274 8.00 20.43 -25.41
C GLY A 274 9.34 19.72 -25.63
N ASN A 275 10.45 20.26 -25.11
CA ASN A 275 11.75 19.60 -25.20
C ASN A 275 11.79 18.36 -24.30
N GLY A 276 12.37 17.26 -24.79
CA GLY A 276 12.58 16.05 -24.00
C GLY A 276 13.55 16.31 -22.85
N LEU A 277 13.20 15.81 -21.65
CA LEU A 277 14.03 15.97 -20.44
C LEU A 277 14.74 14.68 -20.09
N PRO A 278 16.06 14.58 -20.36
CA PRO A 278 16.88 13.45 -19.92
C PRO A 278 17.17 13.50 -18.43
N GLY A 279 17.34 12.33 -17.82
CA GLY A 279 17.85 12.21 -16.45
C GLY A 279 16.77 12.32 -15.36
N ALA A 280 15.47 12.37 -15.71
CA ALA A 280 14.40 12.23 -14.74
C ALA A 280 14.26 10.76 -14.31
N SER A 281 14.23 10.49 -13.02
CA SER A 281 14.04 9.13 -12.51
C SER A 281 12.61 8.87 -12.08
N PHE A 282 12.14 7.65 -12.33
CA PHE A 282 10.78 7.22 -12.05
C PHE A 282 10.76 5.83 -11.44
N THR A 283 9.78 5.60 -10.56
CA THR A 283 9.43 4.28 -10.04
C THR A 283 7.99 3.95 -10.40
N LEU A 284 7.79 2.73 -10.89
CA LEU A 284 6.49 2.18 -11.26
C LEU A 284 6.09 1.12 -10.25
N TYR A 285 4.89 1.27 -9.69
CA TYR A 285 4.30 0.37 -8.72
C TYR A 285 3.09 -0.33 -9.32
N ARG A 286 2.86 -1.58 -8.92
CA ARG A 286 1.59 -2.27 -9.13
C ARG A 286 0.74 -2.17 -7.88
N ARG A 287 -0.50 -1.67 -8.03
CA ARG A 287 -1.44 -1.49 -6.91
C ARG A 287 -2.25 -2.76 -6.69
N ARG A 288 -2.28 -3.27 -5.46
CA ARG A 288 -3.14 -4.41 -5.08
C ARG A 288 -4.56 -3.96 -4.71
N PRO A 289 -5.62 -4.71 -5.09
CA PRO A 289 -7.02 -4.26 -4.93
C PRO A 289 -7.51 -4.02 -3.50
N LYS A 290 -6.83 -4.51 -2.46
CA LYS A 290 -7.33 -4.53 -1.07
C LYS A 290 -6.57 -3.68 -0.06
N SER A 291 -5.46 -3.06 -0.42
CA SER A 291 -4.67 -2.25 0.52
C SER A 291 -3.96 -1.11 -0.19
N VAL A 292 -4.12 0.10 0.33
CA VAL A 292 -3.38 1.29 -0.13
C VAL A 292 -1.90 1.21 0.28
N ALA A 293 -1.55 0.28 1.19
CA ALA A 293 -0.19 0.10 1.72
C ALA A 293 0.63 -1.00 1.00
N ASP A 294 0.00 -1.79 0.11
CA ASP A 294 0.65 -2.90 -0.58
C ASP A 294 0.86 -2.56 -2.06
N GLU A 295 1.83 -1.70 -2.34
CA GLU A 295 2.31 -1.39 -3.69
C GLU A 295 3.62 -2.15 -3.91
N ASP A 296 3.65 -3.00 -4.94
CA ASP A 296 4.87 -3.69 -5.34
C ASP A 296 5.61 -2.83 -6.34
N VAL A 297 6.88 -2.52 -6.07
CA VAL A 297 7.78 -1.91 -7.07
C VAL A 297 8.03 -2.93 -8.16
N ILE A 298 7.65 -2.61 -9.40
CA ILE A 298 7.86 -3.49 -10.55
C ILE A 298 8.94 -2.97 -11.51
N PHE A 299 9.24 -1.67 -11.45
CA PHE A 299 10.25 -1.08 -12.32
C PHE A 299 10.75 0.24 -11.74
N SER A 300 12.03 0.53 -11.94
CA SER A 300 12.61 1.86 -11.75
C SER A 300 13.52 2.17 -12.93
N GLY A 301 13.48 3.40 -13.41
CA GLY A 301 14.25 3.78 -14.58
C GLY A 301 14.42 5.29 -14.70
N THR A 302 15.26 5.69 -15.65
CA THR A 302 15.63 7.10 -15.91
C THR A 302 15.41 7.42 -17.37
N THR A 303 14.88 8.62 -17.67
CA THR A 303 14.64 9.07 -19.05
C THR A 303 15.93 9.22 -19.84
N GLY A 304 15.90 8.73 -21.08
CA GLY A 304 17.00 8.83 -22.04
C GLY A 304 17.22 10.24 -22.58
N VAL A 305 18.18 10.38 -23.50
CA VAL A 305 18.60 11.68 -24.09
C VAL A 305 17.49 12.43 -24.80
N ASP A 306 16.47 11.74 -25.27
CA ASP A 306 15.28 12.28 -25.92
C ASP A 306 14.11 12.53 -24.94
N GLY A 307 14.32 12.31 -23.65
CA GLY A 307 13.30 12.43 -22.61
C GLY A 307 12.34 11.26 -22.55
N THR A 308 12.62 10.14 -23.22
CA THR A 308 11.74 8.96 -23.16
C THR A 308 12.22 7.94 -22.14
N LEU A 309 11.25 7.22 -21.56
CA LEU A 309 11.45 6.06 -20.71
C LEU A 309 10.48 4.96 -21.15
N GLU A 310 11.00 3.84 -21.63
CA GLU A 310 10.21 2.66 -21.95
C GLU A 310 9.91 1.90 -20.66
N LEU A 311 8.61 1.71 -20.37
CA LEU A 311 8.16 0.90 -19.25
C LEU A 311 8.18 -0.58 -19.63
N PRO A 312 8.27 -1.51 -18.64
CA PRO A 312 8.18 -2.94 -18.91
C PRO A 312 6.80 -3.29 -19.47
N TYR A 313 6.64 -4.51 -19.98
CA TYR A 313 5.31 -5.01 -20.33
C TYR A 313 4.36 -4.94 -19.14
N LEU A 314 3.17 -4.39 -19.36
CA LEU A 314 2.15 -4.18 -18.34
C LEU A 314 0.95 -5.08 -18.61
N GLY A 315 0.80 -6.13 -17.82
CA GLY A 315 -0.43 -6.95 -17.83
C GLY A 315 -1.62 -6.17 -17.24
N GLN A 316 -2.81 -6.79 -17.29
CA GLN A 316 -4.01 -6.20 -16.71
C GLN A 316 -3.80 -5.84 -15.22
N GLY A 317 -4.19 -4.63 -14.82
CA GLY A 317 -4.06 -4.17 -13.43
C GLY A 317 -4.02 -2.65 -13.29
N ALA A 318 -3.96 -2.20 -12.05
CA ALA A 318 -3.79 -0.79 -11.70
C ALA A 318 -2.33 -0.49 -11.37
N TYR A 319 -1.83 0.64 -11.85
CA TYR A 319 -0.43 1.03 -11.73
C TYR A 319 -0.32 2.47 -11.26
N VAL A 320 0.76 2.75 -10.53
CA VAL A 320 1.13 4.10 -10.09
C VAL A 320 2.55 4.37 -10.56
N LEU A 321 2.73 5.46 -11.30
CA LEU A 321 4.04 5.96 -11.72
C LEU A 321 4.36 7.22 -10.92
N GLU A 322 5.53 7.28 -10.31
CA GLU A 322 6.00 8.40 -9.52
C GLU A 322 7.33 8.91 -10.05
N GLU A 323 7.51 10.23 -10.05
CA GLU A 323 8.79 10.85 -10.34
C GLU A 323 9.61 10.90 -9.04
N ASP A 324 10.73 10.18 -8.98
CA ASP A 324 11.62 10.16 -7.82
C ASP A 324 12.49 11.41 -7.78
N SER A 325 13.04 11.81 -8.96
CA SER A 325 13.82 13.02 -9.10
C SER A 325 13.63 13.66 -10.48
N ALA A 326 13.52 14.99 -10.49
CA ALA A 326 13.57 15.77 -11.72
C ALA A 326 15.01 15.97 -12.19
N PRO A 327 15.26 16.26 -13.48
CA PRO A 327 16.55 16.72 -13.95
C PRO A 327 16.94 18.03 -13.28
N PHE A 328 18.24 18.28 -13.18
CA PHE A 328 18.75 19.52 -12.60
C PHE A 328 18.14 20.76 -13.27
N GLY A 329 17.73 21.72 -12.45
CA GLY A 329 17.08 22.95 -12.91
C GLY A 329 15.58 22.85 -13.16
N TYR A 330 14.96 21.72 -12.84
CA TYR A 330 13.52 21.51 -12.97
C TYR A 330 12.86 21.17 -11.62
N ILE A 331 11.60 21.55 -11.50
CA ILE A 331 10.80 21.28 -10.31
C ILE A 331 10.19 19.89 -10.44
N ARG A 332 10.47 19.00 -9.48
CA ARG A 332 9.86 17.67 -9.40
C ARG A 332 8.35 17.80 -9.18
N GLN A 333 7.58 17.01 -9.91
CA GLN A 333 6.15 16.88 -9.67
C GLN A 333 5.90 15.94 -8.49
N GLU A 334 5.19 16.42 -7.47
CA GLU A 334 4.82 15.60 -6.30
C GLU A 334 3.61 14.69 -6.56
N LYS A 335 2.94 14.84 -7.71
CA LYS A 335 1.76 14.04 -8.05
C LYS A 335 2.15 12.73 -8.69
N SER A 336 1.57 11.63 -8.21
CA SER A 336 1.65 10.33 -8.86
C SER A 336 0.67 10.23 -10.03
N MET A 337 1.02 9.42 -11.04
CA MET A 337 0.15 9.10 -12.18
C MET A 337 -0.46 7.73 -11.96
N LEU A 338 -1.78 7.68 -11.73
CA LEU A 338 -2.54 6.45 -11.64
C LEU A 338 -3.09 6.08 -13.02
N PHE A 339 -2.91 4.84 -13.45
CA PHE A 339 -3.50 4.33 -14.69
C PHE A 339 -3.91 2.85 -14.57
N LEU A 340 -4.85 2.44 -15.42
CA LEU A 340 -5.44 1.10 -15.45
C LEU A 340 -5.17 0.47 -16.83
N VAL A 341 -4.66 -0.75 -16.83
CA VAL A 341 -4.59 -1.62 -18.02
C VAL A 341 -5.77 -2.59 -17.97
N SER A 342 -6.64 -2.56 -18.97
CA SER A 342 -7.87 -3.35 -19.04
C SER A 342 -8.18 -3.76 -20.48
N PRO A 343 -9.20 -4.61 -20.73
CA PRO A 343 -9.68 -4.92 -22.08
C PRO A 343 -10.11 -3.70 -22.89
N ASP A 344 -10.48 -2.61 -22.24
CA ASP A 344 -10.84 -1.34 -22.90
C ASP A 344 -9.60 -0.47 -23.22
N GLY A 345 -8.40 -1.03 -23.07
CA GLY A 345 -7.12 -0.34 -23.28
C GLY A 345 -6.54 0.25 -21.99
N ILE A 346 -5.56 1.15 -22.17
CA ILE A 346 -4.92 1.85 -21.04
C ILE A 346 -5.64 3.16 -20.78
N GLN A 347 -6.09 3.35 -19.55
CA GLN A 347 -6.81 4.54 -19.10
C GLN A 347 -6.03 5.23 -17.98
N GLN A 348 -5.79 6.52 -18.10
CA GLN A 348 -5.21 7.35 -17.05
C GLN A 348 -6.31 7.88 -16.14
N TRP A 349 -6.10 7.79 -14.83
CA TRP A 349 -7.02 8.34 -13.84
C TRP A 349 -6.61 9.75 -13.46
N ARG A 350 -7.45 10.74 -13.78
CA ARG A 350 -7.26 12.15 -13.42
C ARG A 350 -8.55 12.73 -12.84
N ASP A 351 -8.46 13.44 -11.72
CA ASP A 351 -9.57 14.17 -11.10
C ASP A 351 -10.86 13.35 -10.93
N GLY A 352 -10.71 12.05 -10.57
CA GLY A 352 -11.83 11.15 -10.37
C GLY A 352 -12.42 10.56 -11.65
N GLN A 353 -11.82 10.79 -12.81
CA GLN A 353 -12.26 10.25 -14.09
C GLN A 353 -11.17 9.45 -14.79
N ALA A 354 -11.57 8.34 -15.42
CA ALA A 354 -10.72 7.56 -16.29
C ALA A 354 -10.76 8.13 -17.70
N THR A 355 -9.60 8.46 -18.26
CA THR A 355 -9.46 8.96 -19.64
C THR A 355 -8.58 8.01 -20.44
N PRO A 356 -9.02 7.56 -21.63
CA PRO A 356 -8.19 6.72 -22.50
C PRO A 356 -6.89 7.43 -22.86
N VAL A 357 -5.78 6.68 -22.83
CA VAL A 357 -4.47 7.17 -23.27
C VAL A 357 -4.31 6.89 -24.75
N SER A 358 -3.87 7.89 -25.50
CA SER A 358 -3.71 7.78 -26.96
C SER A 358 -2.58 6.81 -27.32
N THR A 359 -2.80 6.02 -28.35
CA THR A 359 -1.77 5.19 -28.99
C THR A 359 -1.13 5.95 -30.14
N VAL A 360 0.19 6.07 -30.14
CA VAL A 360 0.98 6.69 -31.20
C VAL A 360 1.94 5.61 -31.73
N ASP A 361 1.89 5.32 -33.04
CA ASP A 361 2.73 4.33 -33.71
C ASP A 361 2.74 2.94 -33.05
N GLY A 362 1.59 2.49 -32.50
CA GLY A 362 1.43 1.21 -31.81
C GLY A 362 1.95 1.19 -30.38
N CYS A 363 2.38 2.33 -29.85
CA CYS A 363 2.81 2.49 -28.48
C CYS A 363 1.82 3.38 -27.71
N VAL A 364 1.52 3.04 -26.48
CA VAL A 364 0.83 3.93 -25.53
C VAL A 364 1.83 4.93 -24.99
N GLN A 365 1.53 6.21 -25.10
CA GLN A 365 2.42 7.26 -24.66
C GLN A 365 1.79 8.11 -23.57
N PHE A 366 2.43 8.15 -22.41
CA PHE A 366 2.19 9.14 -21.35
C PHE A 366 3.08 10.36 -21.56
N THR A 367 2.58 11.52 -21.22
CA THR A 367 3.37 12.76 -21.18
C THR A 367 3.42 13.29 -19.75
N TRP A 368 4.64 13.67 -19.31
CA TRP A 368 4.88 14.23 -17.99
C TRP A 368 5.75 15.47 -18.11
N GLU A 369 5.19 16.61 -17.79
CA GLU A 369 5.83 17.91 -17.90
C GLU A 369 6.42 18.35 -16.55
N ASN A 370 7.65 18.90 -16.56
CA ASN A 370 8.21 19.64 -15.43
C ASN A 370 8.43 21.10 -15.82
N LEU A 371 8.18 21.97 -14.85
CA LEU A 371 8.49 23.39 -14.97
C LEU A 371 9.95 23.63 -14.65
N ARG A 372 10.54 24.63 -15.34
CA ARG A 372 11.90 25.09 -15.02
C ARG A 372 11.93 25.72 -13.63
N GLN A 373 13.01 25.51 -12.92
CA GLN A 373 13.26 26.16 -11.64
C GLN A 373 13.50 27.66 -11.88
N THR A 374 12.87 28.48 -11.09
CA THR A 374 13.09 29.93 -11.04
C THR A 374 13.67 30.34 -9.69
N GLY A 375 14.31 31.48 -9.64
CA GLY A 375 14.87 32.06 -8.43
C GLY A 375 14.26 33.42 -8.09
N THR A 376 14.57 33.88 -6.90
CA THR A 376 14.10 35.15 -6.34
C THR A 376 15.27 36.00 -5.84
N LEU A 377 15.31 37.26 -6.23
CA LEU A 377 16.21 38.25 -5.61
C LEU A 377 15.44 39.08 -4.60
N GLN A 378 15.93 39.11 -3.38
CA GLN A 378 15.50 40.03 -2.31
C GLN A 378 16.58 41.09 -2.10
N LEU A 379 16.25 42.35 -2.41
CA LEU A 379 17.12 43.47 -2.11
C LEU A 379 16.68 44.18 -0.85
N ARG A 380 17.64 44.61 -0.04
CA ARG A 380 17.46 45.58 1.04
C ARG A 380 18.33 46.77 0.78
N LYS A 381 17.72 47.98 0.74
CA LYS A 381 18.37 49.24 0.50
C LYS A 381 18.43 50.06 1.77
N LEU A 382 19.63 50.44 2.19
CA LEU A 382 19.91 51.13 3.42
C LEU A 382 20.72 52.41 3.19
N GLU A 383 20.70 53.33 4.17
CA GLU A 383 21.64 54.42 4.24
C GLU A 383 22.95 53.96 4.90
N SER A 384 24.09 54.28 4.28
CA SER A 384 25.40 54.09 4.89
C SER A 384 25.71 55.22 5.87
N ASN A 385 26.61 55.05 6.83
CA ASN A 385 27.04 56.05 7.81
C ASN A 385 26.11 56.29 8.99
N VAL A 386 25.38 55.28 9.41
CA VAL A 386 24.66 55.38 10.69
C VAL A 386 25.66 55.23 11.82
N SER A 387 25.80 56.27 12.62
CA SER A 387 26.75 56.39 13.72
C SER A 387 26.54 55.47 14.92
N SER A 388 25.51 54.65 14.88
CA SER A 388 25.21 53.62 15.88
C SER A 388 24.93 52.25 15.20
N ALA A 389 25.65 51.23 15.58
CA ALA A 389 25.52 49.84 15.06
C ALA A 389 24.16 49.17 15.30
N GLN A 390 23.14 49.90 15.71
CA GLN A 390 21.83 49.35 16.11
C GLN A 390 20.61 49.94 15.39
N GLU A 391 20.75 50.94 14.53
CA GLU A 391 19.67 51.53 13.77
C GLU A 391 19.95 51.41 12.27
N GLU A 392 19.11 50.63 11.57
CA GLU A 392 19.12 50.56 10.11
C GLU A 392 18.14 51.60 9.57
N PHE A 393 18.57 52.42 8.61
CA PHE A 393 17.73 53.40 7.94
C PHE A 393 17.39 52.89 6.51
N PRO A 394 16.19 52.32 6.32
CA PRO A 394 15.75 51.87 5.01
C PRO A 394 15.49 53.08 4.10
N LEU A 395 15.91 52.94 2.81
CA LEU A 395 15.69 53.96 1.79
C LEU A 395 14.53 53.50 0.87
N ALA A 396 13.40 54.20 0.97
CA ALA A 396 12.21 53.98 0.15
C ALA A 396 12.25 54.81 -1.14
N GLY A 397 11.70 54.30 -2.26
CA GLY A 397 11.59 55.01 -3.53
C GLY A 397 12.87 55.05 -4.37
N VAL A 398 13.85 54.17 -4.08
CA VAL A 398 15.07 54.02 -4.86
C VAL A 398 14.78 53.04 -6.03
N GLY A 399 14.98 53.47 -7.28
CA GLY A 399 14.69 52.67 -8.47
C GLY A 399 15.87 51.74 -8.85
N PHE A 400 15.52 50.50 -9.15
CA PHE A 400 16.45 49.46 -9.60
C PHE A 400 15.95 48.80 -10.89
N SER A 401 16.91 48.36 -11.72
CA SER A 401 16.62 47.55 -12.91
C SER A 401 17.62 46.39 -13.00
N LEU A 402 17.14 45.26 -13.57
CA LEU A 402 17.95 44.07 -13.79
C LEU A 402 18.47 44.00 -15.23
N TYR A 403 19.74 43.61 -15.36
CA TYR A 403 20.43 43.39 -16.63
C TYR A 403 21.17 42.04 -16.58
N TYR A 404 21.51 41.48 -17.76
CA TYR A 404 22.43 40.36 -17.82
C TYR A 404 23.84 40.85 -17.52
N GLY A 405 24.50 40.24 -16.52
CA GLY A 405 25.82 40.63 -16.03
C GLY A 405 26.97 40.03 -16.81
N ALA A 406 26.71 38.99 -17.61
CA ALA A 406 27.66 38.32 -18.50
C ALA A 406 26.94 37.84 -19.76
N ASP A 407 27.70 37.58 -20.84
CA ASP A 407 27.17 36.92 -22.04
C ASP A 407 26.82 35.46 -21.70
N VAL A 408 25.67 34.99 -22.15
CA VAL A 408 25.25 33.59 -22.14
C VAL A 408 25.29 33.08 -23.57
N THR A 409 26.11 32.07 -23.87
CA THR A 409 26.29 31.53 -25.22
C THR A 409 25.71 30.14 -25.36
N GLY A 410 25.02 29.90 -26.50
CA GLY A 410 24.56 28.59 -26.89
C GLY A 410 25.67 27.64 -27.30
N GLY A 411 25.35 26.35 -27.46
CA GLY A 411 26.29 25.32 -27.87
C GLY A 411 26.92 25.54 -29.27
N ASP A 412 26.27 26.33 -30.12
CA ASP A 412 26.75 26.74 -31.43
C ASP A 412 27.63 28.01 -31.38
N GLY A 413 27.83 28.59 -30.20
CA GLY A 413 28.60 29.82 -29.98
C GLY A 413 27.82 31.11 -30.22
N SER A 414 26.51 31.05 -30.52
CA SER A 414 25.67 32.24 -30.61
C SER A 414 25.46 32.86 -29.23
N VAL A 415 25.39 34.19 -29.14
CA VAL A 415 25.01 34.88 -27.90
C VAL A 415 23.51 34.83 -27.75
N ILE A 416 23.04 34.19 -26.68
CA ILE A 416 21.62 34.06 -26.34
C ILE A 416 21.17 35.28 -25.53
N TYR A 417 21.93 35.65 -24.52
CA TYR A 417 21.76 36.89 -23.75
C TYR A 417 23.07 37.66 -23.76
N ALA A 418 23.02 38.90 -24.17
CA ALA A 418 24.25 39.73 -24.19
C ALA A 418 24.39 40.48 -22.85
N LYS A 419 25.64 40.59 -22.38
CA LYS A 419 25.95 41.42 -21.22
C LYS A 419 25.43 42.85 -21.39
N GLY A 420 24.70 43.31 -20.41
CA GLY A 420 24.13 44.66 -20.36
C GLY A 420 22.76 44.81 -21.02
N ASP A 421 22.23 43.75 -21.64
CA ASP A 421 20.85 43.74 -22.09
C ASP A 421 19.89 43.69 -20.87
N PRO A 422 18.72 44.34 -20.92
CA PRO A 422 17.74 44.33 -19.85
C PRO A 422 17.14 42.92 -19.72
N VAL A 423 16.94 42.46 -18.49
CA VAL A 423 16.12 41.26 -18.20
C VAL A 423 14.68 41.63 -18.37
N LEU A 424 13.94 40.81 -19.15
CA LEU A 424 12.52 41.03 -19.42
C LEU A 424 11.65 40.13 -18.54
N ASP A 425 10.51 40.66 -18.12
CA ASP A 425 9.47 39.87 -17.47
C ASP A 425 8.68 39.00 -18.47
N GLN A 426 7.72 38.22 -17.98
CA GLN A 426 6.87 37.36 -18.83
C GLN A 426 6.01 38.14 -19.85
N SER A 427 5.84 39.46 -19.67
CA SER A 427 5.12 40.32 -20.60
C SER A 427 6.04 40.99 -21.62
N GLY A 428 7.34 40.73 -21.54
CA GLY A 428 8.38 41.33 -22.40
C GLY A 428 8.79 42.74 -22.02
N GLN A 429 8.48 43.19 -20.78
CA GLN A 429 8.92 44.48 -20.25
C GLN A 429 10.18 44.33 -19.41
N PRO A 430 11.08 45.36 -19.43
CA PRO A 430 12.24 45.34 -18.53
C PRO A 430 11.86 45.19 -17.06
N MET A 431 12.54 44.29 -16.35
CA MET A 431 12.35 44.09 -14.93
C MET A 431 12.94 45.26 -14.14
N GLN A 432 12.08 46.08 -13.56
CA GLN A 432 12.44 47.24 -12.76
C GLN A 432 11.46 47.40 -11.60
N ALA A 433 11.93 47.96 -10.48
CA ALA A 433 11.12 48.18 -9.30
C ALA A 433 11.73 49.29 -8.44
N GLU A 434 10.90 49.91 -7.59
CA GLU A 434 11.31 50.88 -6.57
C GLU A 434 11.22 50.23 -5.18
N THR A 435 12.12 50.64 -4.26
CA THR A 435 12.11 50.15 -2.89
C THR A 435 10.84 50.64 -2.14
N ASP A 436 10.28 49.73 -1.36
CA ASP A 436 9.13 50.01 -0.47
C ASP A 436 9.53 50.82 0.78
N ALA A 437 8.59 51.05 1.69
CA ALA A 437 8.79 51.79 2.93
C ALA A 437 9.86 51.17 3.87
N ASP A 438 10.10 49.83 3.72
CA ASP A 438 11.13 49.12 4.47
C ASP A 438 12.46 48.99 3.69
N GLY A 439 12.59 49.71 2.57
CA GLY A 439 13.76 49.67 1.69
C GLY A 439 13.93 48.36 0.90
N ARG A 440 12.82 47.64 0.66
CA ARG A 440 12.89 46.27 0.05
C ARG A 440 12.40 46.30 -1.37
N ILE A 441 12.99 45.42 -2.18
CA ILE A 441 12.51 45.00 -3.50
C ILE A 441 12.55 43.47 -3.59
N LEU A 442 11.56 42.92 -4.27
CA LEU A 442 11.47 41.53 -4.64
C LEU A 442 11.41 41.40 -6.16
N PHE A 443 12.36 40.72 -6.78
CA PHE A 443 12.29 40.24 -8.16
C PHE A 443 12.11 38.73 -8.14
N SER A 444 10.95 38.25 -8.55
CA SER A 444 10.60 36.82 -8.59
C SER A 444 10.64 36.27 -10.01
N ASP A 445 10.51 34.94 -10.14
CA ASP A 445 10.43 34.22 -11.41
C ASP A 445 11.64 34.40 -12.32
N LEU A 446 12.82 34.69 -11.74
CA LEU A 446 14.07 34.83 -12.48
C LEU A 446 14.57 33.47 -12.93
N PRO A 447 14.88 33.25 -14.24
CA PRO A 447 15.53 32.03 -14.68
C PRO A 447 16.83 31.81 -13.91
N ILE A 448 17.02 30.60 -13.35
CA ILE A 448 18.28 30.29 -12.64
C ILE A 448 19.46 30.10 -13.59
N GLY A 449 19.17 29.66 -14.82
CA GLY A 449 20.17 29.37 -15.84
C GLY A 449 19.63 29.31 -17.26
N TYR A 450 20.53 29.06 -18.19
CA TYR A 450 20.19 28.84 -19.59
C TYR A 450 20.03 27.35 -19.88
N TYR A 451 19.02 27.03 -20.67
CA TYR A 451 18.67 25.65 -21.08
C TYR A 451 18.72 25.54 -22.59
N GLU A 452 19.33 24.48 -23.09
CA GLU A 452 19.34 24.15 -24.52
C GLU A 452 18.79 22.73 -24.72
N ALA A 453 17.75 22.64 -25.55
CA ALA A 453 17.03 21.37 -25.79
C ALA A 453 16.62 20.64 -24.50
N GLY A 454 16.13 21.39 -23.51
CA GLY A 454 15.69 20.84 -22.22
C GLY A 454 16.81 20.53 -21.23
N VAL A 455 18.08 20.75 -21.58
CA VAL A 455 19.22 20.49 -20.69
C VAL A 455 19.75 21.79 -20.13
N PHE A 456 19.91 21.85 -18.80
CA PHE A 456 20.61 22.98 -18.16
C PHE A 456 22.05 23.03 -18.65
N ARG A 457 22.49 24.22 -19.10
CA ARG A 457 23.82 24.45 -19.68
C ARG A 457 24.70 25.30 -18.82
N ASP A 458 24.21 26.45 -18.38
CA ASP A 458 25.03 27.39 -17.62
C ASP A 458 24.13 28.28 -16.73
N TRP A 459 24.76 28.84 -15.70
CA TRP A 459 24.15 29.80 -14.80
C TRP A 459 24.02 31.16 -15.45
N ILE A 460 22.90 31.86 -15.21
CA ILE A 460 22.79 33.27 -15.58
C ILE A 460 23.41 34.13 -14.50
N THR A 461 24.33 35.04 -14.91
CA THR A 461 24.80 36.11 -14.05
C THR A 461 23.96 37.35 -14.29
N TYR A 462 23.39 37.89 -13.24
CA TYR A 462 22.62 39.11 -13.24
C TYR A 462 23.41 40.29 -12.74
N GLU A 463 23.11 41.49 -13.25
CA GLU A 463 23.58 42.77 -12.75
C GLU A 463 22.40 43.61 -12.28
N LEU A 464 22.38 43.96 -10.99
CA LEU A 464 21.40 44.85 -10.39
C LEU A 464 21.98 46.26 -10.40
N ARG A 465 21.32 47.18 -11.11
CA ARG A 465 21.73 48.60 -11.21
C ARG A 465 20.71 49.50 -10.53
N GLU A 466 21.19 50.43 -9.72
CA GLU A 466 20.45 51.56 -9.24
C GLU A 466 20.20 52.54 -10.40
N THR A 467 18.97 52.77 -10.80
CA THR A 467 18.61 53.60 -11.94
C THR A 467 18.00 54.93 -11.58
N ALA A 468 17.45 55.01 -10.34
CA ALA A 468 16.87 56.25 -9.82
C ALA A 468 17.26 56.40 -8.34
N PRO A 469 18.44 57.03 -8.03
CA PRO A 469 18.85 57.32 -6.66
C PRO A 469 17.93 58.38 -6.03
N LEU A 470 17.81 58.38 -4.71
CA LEU A 470 17.07 59.43 -4.03
C LEU A 470 17.86 60.78 -4.10
N PRO A 471 17.14 61.91 -4.16
CA PRO A 471 17.74 63.24 -4.06
C PRO A 471 18.51 63.36 -2.75
N GLY A 472 19.80 63.79 -2.87
CA GLY A 472 20.70 63.93 -1.70
C GLY A 472 21.56 62.70 -1.39
N TYR A 473 21.46 61.65 -2.22
CA TYR A 473 22.29 60.45 -2.08
C TYR A 473 23.16 60.24 -3.32
N LEU A 474 24.30 59.62 -3.12
CA LEU A 474 25.19 59.20 -4.21
C LEU A 474 24.72 57.82 -4.72
N PRO A 475 24.65 57.58 -6.06
CA PRO A 475 24.31 56.28 -6.59
C PRO A 475 25.38 55.24 -6.20
N VAL A 476 24.96 54.03 -5.95
CA VAL A 476 25.85 52.90 -5.63
C VAL A 476 26.30 52.19 -6.92
N GLU A 477 27.48 51.52 -6.86
CA GLU A 477 27.92 50.62 -7.93
C GLU A 477 26.97 49.43 -8.09
N SER A 478 26.92 48.92 -9.34
CA SER A 478 26.12 47.73 -9.64
C SER A 478 26.55 46.51 -8.82
N SER A 479 25.59 45.67 -8.45
CA SER A 479 25.86 44.40 -7.78
C SER A 479 25.60 43.24 -8.75
N PHE A 480 26.49 42.24 -8.73
CA PHE A 480 26.35 41.04 -9.56
C PHE A 480 25.95 39.84 -8.69
N PHE A 481 25.08 38.99 -9.21
CA PHE A 481 24.65 37.75 -8.53
C PHE A 481 24.31 36.65 -9.56
N SER A 482 24.31 35.42 -9.10
CA SER A 482 23.76 34.27 -9.79
C SER A 482 23.08 33.34 -8.76
N PHE A 483 22.36 32.34 -9.23
CA PHE A 483 21.74 31.35 -8.36
C PHE A 483 22.62 30.12 -8.08
N ALA A 484 23.86 30.10 -8.56
CA ALA A 484 24.80 28.97 -8.44
C ALA A 484 24.98 28.47 -7.00
N ASP A 485 24.97 29.40 -6.02
CA ASP A 485 25.21 29.10 -4.60
C ASP A 485 23.91 29.15 -3.74
N SER A 486 22.75 29.32 -4.37
CA SER A 486 21.49 29.59 -3.68
C SER A 486 20.53 28.38 -3.59
N GLU A 487 20.89 27.23 -4.13
CA GLU A 487 20.08 26.00 -4.06
C GLU A 487 19.73 25.62 -2.61
N ALA A 488 20.68 25.77 -1.69
CA ALA A 488 20.47 25.52 -0.25
C ALA A 488 19.54 26.52 0.44
N LEU A 489 19.17 27.64 -0.24
CA LEU A 489 18.33 28.74 0.27
C LEU A 489 17.04 28.87 -0.55
N ASP A 490 16.50 27.77 -1.06
CA ASP A 490 15.28 27.74 -1.88
C ASP A 490 15.35 28.73 -3.06
N TRP A 491 16.47 28.74 -3.77
CA TRP A 491 16.70 29.61 -4.92
C TRP A 491 16.48 31.11 -4.64
N THR A 492 16.84 31.55 -3.45
CA THR A 492 16.72 32.96 -3.04
C THR A 492 18.09 33.58 -2.84
N VAL A 493 18.35 34.68 -3.55
CA VAL A 493 19.54 35.55 -3.32
C VAL A 493 19.11 36.76 -2.52
N MET A 494 19.81 37.06 -1.45
CA MET A 494 19.61 38.26 -0.62
C MET A 494 20.77 39.21 -0.80
N LEU A 495 20.50 40.47 -1.22
CA LEU A 495 21.46 41.51 -1.37
C LEU A 495 21.13 42.68 -0.42
N THR A 496 22.14 43.29 0.16
CA THR A 496 22.05 44.57 0.87
C THR A 496 22.90 45.59 0.13
N MET A 497 22.35 46.73 -0.24
CA MET A 497 23.05 47.83 -0.88
C MET A 497 22.84 49.13 -0.07
N GLU A 498 23.91 49.91 0.07
CA GLU A 498 23.91 51.12 0.91
C GLU A 498 24.25 52.35 0.10
N ASN A 499 23.46 53.44 0.25
CA ASN A 499 23.82 54.76 -0.32
C ASN A 499 24.34 55.67 0.73
N SER A 500 25.41 56.43 0.37
CA SER A 500 25.93 57.46 1.23
C SER A 500 25.22 58.80 0.96
N PRO A 501 24.86 59.58 2.00
CA PRO A 501 24.40 60.91 1.80
C PRO A 501 25.47 61.75 1.07
N ASN A 502 25.01 62.62 0.18
CA ASN A 502 25.87 63.55 -0.52
C ASN A 502 26.12 64.77 0.40
N GLU A 503 27.29 64.80 1.06
CA GLU A 503 27.68 65.86 1.99
C GLU A 503 27.93 67.27 1.37
N LEU A 504 27.71 67.39 0.05
CA LEU A 504 27.95 68.63 -0.72
C LEU A 504 26.68 69.46 -1.00
N ILE A 505 25.63 69.30 -0.21
CA ILE A 505 24.44 70.15 -0.30
C ILE A 505 24.31 71.00 0.98
#